data_84780bf36b6289e6431bb2d9a44059ef
#
_entry.id   84780bf36b6289e6431bb2d9a44059ef
#
_cell.length_a   1.000
_cell.length_b   1.000
_cell.length_c   1.000
_cell.angle_alpha   90.00
_cell.angle_beta   90.00
_cell.angle_gamma   90.00
#
_symmetry.space_group_name_H-M   'P 1'
#
loop_
_entity.id
_entity.type
_entity.pdbx_description
1 polymer ?
#
loop_
_entity_poly.entity_id
_entity_poly.type
_entity_poly.pdbx_seq_one_letter_code
_entity_poly.pdbx_strand_id
1 'polypeptide(L)'
;WSARPNTEVRLKLEEIGNAGNNVEKFFTTSVTSGWEELTFPFTAGDSGKFNKVVIFFDLDANNTDTYYFDDLKLYGDGSGGGGGGGAYNLTLPIDFETSGFGASWTWNVFENDSNPPVEYVTNPNASGINTSNTVAKITALQAGQPWVGCETAHGEMGITWDLSASNAIIKIMVYKTVISDVGIKLVNPAGGAQPEIKVPNTVINAWEELTFDFSSRIGNGLDGSTNIDQIVVFPDFNARTSDNVVYFDNVTFQ
;
A
#
# COMPACT_ATOMS: atom_id res chain seq x y z
N TRP A 1 4.83 23.75 10.67
CA TRP A 1 5.82 24.81 10.87
C TRP A 1 5.48 25.62 12.13
N SER A 2 6.45 25.85 12.99
CA SER A 2 6.32 26.69 14.18
C SER A 2 7.40 27.78 14.19
N ALA A 3 7.04 28.97 14.66
CA ALA A 3 7.97 30.07 14.86
C ALA A 3 8.88 29.85 16.09
N ARG A 4 8.52 28.94 16.98
CA ARG A 4 9.23 28.66 18.23
C ARG A 4 9.44 27.18 18.46
N PRO A 5 10.53 26.76 19.12
CA PRO A 5 10.69 25.39 19.59
C PRO A 5 9.81 25.18 20.82
N ASN A 6 9.62 23.94 21.20
CA ASN A 6 8.83 23.51 22.35
C ASN A 6 7.35 23.98 22.30
N THR A 7 6.80 24.14 21.09
CA THR A 7 5.38 24.40 20.90
C THR A 7 4.62 23.07 21.00
N GLU A 8 3.62 23.00 21.88
CA GLU A 8 2.75 21.83 21.93
C GLU A 8 1.80 21.84 20.73
N VAL A 9 1.81 20.76 19.96
CA VAL A 9 0.79 20.46 18.95
C VAL A 9 -0.01 19.28 19.45
N ARG A 10 -1.33 19.44 19.54
CA ARG A 10 -2.24 18.39 20.01
C ARG A 10 -3.18 18.00 18.88
N LEU A 11 -3.25 16.71 18.61
CA LEU A 11 -4.21 16.13 17.69
C LEU A 11 -5.26 15.36 18.50
N LYS A 12 -6.51 15.73 18.29
CA LYS A 12 -7.66 15.11 18.92
C LYS A 12 -8.55 14.46 17.85
N LEU A 13 -8.93 13.23 18.09
CA LEU A 13 -9.99 12.55 17.36
C LEU A 13 -11.24 12.56 18.23
N GLU A 14 -12.39 12.96 17.68
CA GLU A 14 -13.66 12.99 18.41
C GLU A 14 -14.84 12.52 17.56
N GLU A 15 -15.90 12.10 18.22
CA GLU A 15 -17.17 11.77 17.59
C GLU A 15 -18.01 13.05 17.37
N ILE A 16 -18.46 13.26 16.12
CA ILE A 16 -19.35 14.39 15.81
C ILE A 16 -20.66 14.24 16.61
N GLY A 17 -21.02 15.29 17.34
CA GLY A 17 -22.21 15.29 18.19
C GLY A 17 -21.98 14.76 19.61
N ASN A 18 -20.82 14.19 19.90
CA ASN A 18 -20.45 13.69 21.21
C ASN A 18 -18.97 14.00 21.52
N ALA A 19 -18.65 15.24 21.76
CA ALA A 19 -17.27 15.70 22.02
C ALA A 19 -16.63 15.07 23.28
N GLY A 20 -17.44 14.45 24.15
CA GLY A 20 -16.95 13.68 25.30
C GLY A 20 -16.34 12.33 24.91
N ASN A 21 -16.73 11.78 23.75
CA ASN A 21 -16.08 10.61 23.18
C ASN A 21 -14.92 11.07 22.29
N ASN A 22 -13.71 11.05 22.83
CA ASN A 22 -12.51 11.53 22.15
C ASN A 22 -11.26 10.83 22.65
N VAL A 23 -10.18 10.98 21.87
CA VAL A 23 -8.81 10.63 22.26
C VAL A 23 -7.87 11.73 21.78
N GLU A 24 -6.90 12.10 22.60
CA GLU A 24 -5.92 13.14 22.29
C GLU A 24 -4.51 12.58 22.38
N LYS A 25 -3.65 13.05 21.47
CA LYS A 25 -2.20 12.85 21.49
C LYS A 25 -1.54 14.20 21.30
N PHE A 26 -0.38 14.40 21.91
CA PHE A 26 0.36 15.64 21.75
C PHE A 26 1.82 15.37 21.44
N PHE A 27 2.43 16.33 20.77
CA PHE A 27 3.84 16.36 20.43
C PHE A 27 4.38 17.76 20.68
N THR A 28 5.63 17.86 21.09
CA THR A 28 6.29 19.15 21.32
C THR A 28 7.32 19.35 20.21
N THR A 29 7.22 20.46 19.48
CA THR A 29 8.13 20.76 18.37
C THR A 29 9.56 20.96 18.85
N SER A 30 10.52 20.50 18.06
CA SER A 30 11.94 20.64 18.34
C SER A 30 12.63 21.72 17.49
N VAL A 31 12.05 22.05 16.34
CA VAL A 31 12.62 23.03 15.40
C VAL A 31 12.04 24.42 15.58
N THR A 32 12.85 25.43 15.21
CA THR A 32 12.45 26.83 15.18
C THR A 32 12.47 27.31 13.74
N SER A 33 11.39 27.93 13.30
CA SER A 33 11.27 28.49 11.94
C SER A 33 11.52 27.47 10.83
N GLY A 34 10.99 26.25 10.99
CA GLY A 34 11.13 25.15 10.05
C GLY A 34 9.93 24.23 10.01
N TRP A 35 9.85 23.39 8.99
CA TRP A 35 8.91 22.29 8.92
C TRP A 35 9.44 21.10 9.73
N GLU A 36 8.56 20.47 10.48
CA GLU A 36 8.83 19.27 11.26
C GLU A 36 7.67 18.30 11.07
N GLU A 37 7.98 17.03 10.81
CA GLU A 37 6.97 15.98 10.76
C GLU A 37 6.67 15.51 12.19
N LEU A 38 5.39 15.53 12.55
CA LEU A 38 4.91 15.13 13.87
C LEU A 38 4.05 13.86 13.72
N THR A 39 4.42 12.79 14.41
CA THR A 39 3.66 11.55 14.42
C THR A 39 2.87 11.40 15.71
N PHE A 40 1.55 11.22 15.60
CA PHE A 40 0.63 11.06 16.73
C PHE A 40 0.19 9.59 16.80
N PRO A 41 0.72 8.78 17.74
CA PRO A 41 0.42 7.36 17.82
C PRO A 41 -0.95 7.12 18.45
N PHE A 42 -1.97 6.87 17.63
CA PHE A 42 -3.24 6.33 18.06
C PHE A 42 -3.17 4.79 18.04
N THR A 43 -4.07 4.12 18.76
CA THR A 43 -4.04 2.67 18.89
C THR A 43 -5.12 2.03 18.03
N ALA A 44 -4.98 0.75 17.70
CA ALA A 44 -6.01 -0.02 17.01
C ALA A 44 -7.36 0.03 17.75
N GLY A 45 -7.32 0.15 19.10
CA GLY A 45 -8.52 0.34 19.92
C GLY A 45 -9.26 1.65 19.66
N ASP A 46 -8.65 2.62 18.98
CA ASP A 46 -9.26 3.91 18.65
C ASP A 46 -9.90 3.89 17.23
N SER A 47 -9.60 2.87 16.43
CA SER A 47 -10.10 2.73 15.06
C SER A 47 -11.62 2.64 15.00
N GLY A 48 -12.20 3.30 14.01
CA GLY A 48 -13.65 3.29 13.74
C GLY A 48 -14.54 4.02 14.75
N LYS A 49 -13.94 4.66 15.75
CA LYS A 49 -14.70 5.33 16.83
C LYS A 49 -14.94 6.81 16.61
N PHE A 50 -14.13 7.44 15.77
CA PHE A 50 -14.09 8.88 15.63
C PHE A 50 -14.25 9.27 14.16
N ASN A 51 -14.88 10.42 13.93
CA ASN A 51 -15.17 10.93 12.59
C ASN A 51 -14.87 12.43 12.45
N LYS A 52 -14.13 12.99 13.41
CA LYS A 52 -13.69 14.38 13.39
C LYS A 52 -12.26 14.47 13.92
N VAL A 53 -11.43 15.23 13.20
CA VAL A 53 -10.07 15.57 13.59
C VAL A 53 -10.05 17.04 14.06
N VAL A 54 -9.40 17.30 15.18
CA VAL A 54 -9.18 18.64 15.72
C VAL A 54 -7.69 18.79 16.01
N ILE A 55 -7.10 19.89 15.56
CA ILE A 55 -5.70 20.22 15.81
C ILE A 55 -5.63 21.49 16.66
N PHE A 56 -4.86 21.41 17.73
CA PHE A 56 -4.56 22.56 18.57
C PHE A 56 -3.07 22.88 18.46
N PHE A 57 -2.76 24.14 18.28
CA PHE A 57 -1.39 24.66 18.31
C PHE A 57 -1.24 25.50 19.57
N ASP A 58 -0.27 25.12 20.42
CA ASP A 58 0.09 25.86 21.65
C ASP A 58 -1.13 26.13 22.55
N LEU A 59 -1.92 25.10 22.83
CA LEU A 59 -3.12 25.17 23.63
C LEU A 59 -2.78 25.79 25.00
N ASP A 60 -3.61 26.74 25.49
CA ASP A 60 -3.45 27.50 26.71
C ASP A 60 -2.34 28.58 26.66
N ALA A 61 -1.62 28.75 25.56
CA ALA A 61 -0.68 29.84 25.42
C ALA A 61 -1.38 31.18 25.13
N ASN A 62 -0.91 32.22 25.76
CA ASN A 62 -1.38 33.59 25.50
C ASN A 62 -0.38 34.31 24.57
N ASN A 63 -0.41 33.96 23.29
CA ASN A 63 0.46 34.53 22.27
C ASN A 63 -0.31 34.83 20.98
N THR A 64 0.36 35.47 20.02
CA THR A 64 -0.18 35.83 18.70
C THR A 64 0.59 35.16 17.57
N ASP A 65 1.20 34.03 17.84
CA ASP A 65 2.02 33.29 16.85
C ASP A 65 1.19 32.70 15.72
N THR A 66 1.82 32.59 14.57
CA THR A 66 1.24 31.96 13.39
C THR A 66 1.84 30.58 13.21
N TYR A 67 0.98 29.59 13.01
CA TYR A 67 1.34 28.21 12.76
C TYR A 67 0.88 27.81 11.36
N TYR A 68 1.66 26.96 10.70
CA TYR A 68 1.30 26.38 9.42
C TYR A 68 1.35 24.86 9.54
N PHE A 69 0.39 24.19 8.93
CA PHE A 69 0.40 22.73 8.81
C PHE A 69 0.05 22.33 7.38
N ASP A 70 0.56 21.18 6.98
CA ASP A 70 0.38 20.59 5.66
C ASP A 70 0.50 19.06 5.76
N ASP A 71 0.21 18.35 4.70
CA ASP A 71 0.41 16.91 4.57
C ASP A 71 -0.16 16.09 5.74
N LEU A 72 -1.37 16.39 6.21
CA LEU A 72 -2.03 15.56 7.21
C LEU A 72 -2.35 14.18 6.62
N LYS A 73 -1.63 13.16 7.10
CA LYS A 73 -1.74 11.77 6.63
C LYS A 73 -2.21 10.88 7.77
N LEU A 74 -3.10 9.96 7.48
CA LEU A 74 -3.46 8.87 8.37
C LEU A 74 -2.66 7.64 7.96
N TYR A 75 -1.79 7.19 8.85
CA TYR A 75 -1.09 5.93 8.68
C TYR A 75 -1.84 4.84 9.46
N GLY A 76 -1.95 3.64 8.90
CA GLY A 76 -2.32 2.46 9.67
C GLY A 76 -1.19 2.18 10.68
N ASP A 77 -1.52 1.66 11.85
CA ASP A 77 -0.50 1.28 12.82
C ASP A 77 0.35 0.15 12.23
N GLY A 78 1.63 0.41 12.06
CA GLY A 78 2.61 -0.61 11.66
C GLY A 78 2.84 -1.69 12.71
N SER A 79 1.97 -1.87 13.69
CA SER A 79 2.01 -3.00 14.61
C SER A 79 1.31 -4.20 13.98
N GLY A 80 2.01 -4.81 13.03
CA GLY A 80 1.64 -6.05 12.40
C GLY A 80 1.52 -7.18 13.40
N GLY A 81 0.37 -7.58 13.58
CA GLY A 81 -0.04 -8.80 14.22
C GLY A 81 -1.46 -9.07 13.79
N GLY A 82 -1.65 -9.69 12.67
CA GLY A 82 -2.91 -10.27 12.26
C GLY A 82 -4.11 -9.33 12.25
N GLY A 83 -4.45 -8.76 11.11
CA GLY A 83 -5.81 -8.31 10.80
C GLY A 83 -6.31 -7.11 11.61
N GLY A 84 -5.81 -5.91 11.38
CA GLY A 84 -6.26 -4.71 12.07
C GLY A 84 -5.90 -3.41 11.37
N GLY A 85 -5.52 -3.45 10.12
CA GLY A 85 -5.38 -2.27 9.30
C GLY A 85 -6.75 -1.69 8.97
N GLY A 86 -6.89 -0.38 8.99
CA GLY A 86 -8.06 0.24 8.35
C GLY A 86 -8.21 -0.29 6.93
N ALA A 87 -9.44 -0.38 6.45
CA ALA A 87 -9.74 -0.86 5.10
C ALA A 87 -8.85 -0.14 4.06
N TYR A 88 -8.25 -0.90 3.15
CA TYR A 88 -7.43 -0.34 2.08
C TYR A 88 -8.23 0.65 1.25
N ASN A 89 -7.60 1.73 0.88
CA ASN A 89 -8.17 2.74 0.00
C ASN A 89 -7.55 2.59 -1.39
N LEU A 90 -8.35 2.21 -2.38
CA LEU A 90 -7.91 2.02 -3.77
C LEU A 90 -7.25 3.25 -4.41
N THR A 91 -7.43 4.44 -3.83
CA THR A 91 -6.78 5.67 -4.32
C THR A 91 -5.32 5.81 -3.86
N LEU A 92 -4.87 4.94 -2.94
CA LEU A 92 -3.50 4.91 -2.43
C LEU A 92 -2.72 3.78 -3.08
N PRO A 93 -1.39 3.87 -3.20
CA PRO A 93 -0.57 2.77 -3.69
C PRO A 93 -0.46 1.65 -2.65
N ILE A 94 -0.27 0.41 -3.13
CA ILE A 94 0.34 -0.65 -2.34
C ILE A 94 1.85 -0.45 -2.53
N ASP A 95 2.52 0.12 -1.55
CA ASP A 95 3.88 0.67 -1.67
C ASP A 95 4.92 -0.06 -0.81
N PHE A 96 4.50 -1.04 -0.03
CA PHE A 96 5.34 -1.87 0.85
C PHE A 96 6.19 -1.07 1.86
N GLU A 97 5.93 0.20 2.02
CA GLU A 97 6.58 1.00 3.06
C GLU A 97 6.04 0.65 4.45
N THR A 98 6.84 0.87 5.48
CA THR A 98 6.49 0.53 6.88
C THR A 98 5.18 1.20 7.33
N SER A 99 4.90 2.40 6.82
CA SER A 99 3.68 3.18 7.12
C SER A 99 2.64 3.12 6.00
N GLY A 100 2.90 2.34 4.95
CA GLY A 100 2.05 2.19 3.78
C GLY A 100 1.24 0.89 3.80
N PHE A 101 0.88 0.43 2.61
CA PHE A 101 0.11 -0.79 2.41
C PHE A 101 0.95 -1.90 1.78
N GLY A 102 0.63 -3.14 2.10
CA GLY A 102 1.21 -4.33 1.47
C GLY A 102 2.25 -5.05 2.30
N ALA A 103 3.16 -4.35 2.98
CA ALA A 103 4.23 -4.99 3.77
C ALA A 103 3.72 -5.78 4.99
N SER A 104 2.63 -5.32 5.59
CA SER A 104 1.99 -6.00 6.72
C SER A 104 0.99 -7.08 6.30
N TRP A 105 0.68 -7.17 5.01
CA TRP A 105 -0.28 -8.13 4.50
C TRP A 105 0.33 -9.51 4.32
N THR A 106 -0.51 -10.53 4.40
CA THR A 106 -0.12 -11.90 4.07
C THR A 106 -0.11 -12.07 2.56
N TRP A 107 1.06 -12.38 1.99
CA TRP A 107 1.25 -12.73 0.60
C TRP A 107 1.60 -14.21 0.49
N ASN A 108 0.69 -15.00 -0.05
CA ASN A 108 0.92 -16.41 -0.28
C ASN A 108 1.64 -16.61 -1.61
N VAL A 109 2.82 -17.22 -1.58
CA VAL A 109 3.54 -17.62 -2.81
C VAL A 109 3.05 -19.01 -3.22
N PHE A 110 2.83 -19.18 -4.50
CA PHE A 110 2.35 -20.44 -5.07
C PHE A 110 3.11 -20.82 -6.36
N GLU A 111 3.10 -22.12 -6.69
CA GLU A 111 3.67 -22.71 -7.91
C GLU A 111 5.17 -22.41 -8.09
N ASN A 112 5.89 -22.14 -7.01
CA ASN A 112 7.29 -21.71 -6.97
C ASN A 112 8.19 -22.77 -6.31
N ASP A 113 8.00 -24.04 -6.62
CA ASP A 113 8.69 -25.19 -6.03
C ASP A 113 8.57 -25.19 -4.49
N SER A 114 9.56 -24.70 -3.76
CA SER A 114 9.53 -24.59 -2.30
C SER A 114 8.75 -23.36 -1.78
N ASN A 115 8.19 -22.54 -2.66
CA ASN A 115 7.44 -21.33 -2.34
C ASN A 115 8.13 -20.41 -1.32
N PRO A 116 9.37 -19.95 -1.58
CA PRO A 116 10.00 -18.98 -0.68
C PRO A 116 9.13 -17.72 -0.57
N PRO A 117 8.98 -17.16 0.64
CA PRO A 117 8.07 -16.05 0.89
C PRO A 117 8.47 -14.78 0.13
N VAL A 118 7.50 -13.89 -0.06
CA VAL A 118 7.79 -12.51 -0.45
C VAL A 118 8.62 -11.85 0.65
N GLU A 119 9.69 -11.19 0.26
CA GLU A 119 10.57 -10.44 1.15
C GLU A 119 10.35 -8.93 0.96
N TYR A 120 10.43 -8.16 2.03
CA TYR A 120 10.40 -6.69 1.98
C TYR A 120 11.83 -6.20 2.21
N VAL A 121 12.41 -5.58 1.20
CA VAL A 121 13.84 -5.25 1.18
C VAL A 121 14.06 -3.80 0.77
N THR A 122 15.25 -3.29 1.08
CA THR A 122 15.69 -1.98 0.58
C THR A 122 15.63 -1.97 -0.95
N ASN A 123 15.07 -0.90 -1.51
CA ASN A 123 14.96 -0.68 -2.94
C ASN A 123 16.34 -0.79 -3.62
N PRO A 124 16.57 -1.71 -4.57
CA PRO A 124 17.86 -1.91 -5.21
C PRO A 124 18.31 -0.73 -6.08
N ASN A 125 17.37 0.15 -6.45
CA ASN A 125 17.63 1.32 -7.28
C ASN A 125 16.62 2.44 -6.97
N ALA A 126 16.73 3.07 -5.81
CA ALA A 126 15.85 4.17 -5.37
C ALA A 126 16.10 5.44 -6.18
N SER A 127 15.72 5.43 -7.46
CA SER A 127 15.94 6.55 -8.38
C SER A 127 14.93 6.57 -9.53
N GLY A 128 14.82 7.68 -10.22
CA GLY A 128 13.93 7.82 -11.37
C GLY A 128 12.46 7.78 -10.97
N ILE A 129 11.72 6.81 -11.50
CA ILE A 129 10.27 6.68 -11.26
C ILE A 129 9.92 6.01 -9.94
N ASN A 130 10.87 5.32 -9.29
CA ASN A 130 10.67 4.68 -7.98
C ASN A 130 11.73 5.13 -6.98
N THR A 131 11.32 5.94 -6.01
CA THR A 131 12.16 6.46 -4.93
C THR A 131 11.79 5.88 -3.56
N SER A 132 10.94 4.84 -3.52
CA SER A 132 10.57 4.13 -2.29
C SER A 132 11.81 3.61 -1.56
N ASN A 133 11.74 3.53 -0.24
CA ASN A 133 12.83 2.94 0.56
C ASN A 133 12.74 1.42 0.59
N THR A 134 11.50 0.90 0.65
CA THR A 134 11.19 -0.53 0.77
C THR A 134 10.40 -0.98 -0.46
N VAL A 135 10.67 -2.19 -0.92
CA VAL A 135 9.98 -2.80 -2.05
C VAL A 135 9.76 -4.29 -1.78
N ALA A 136 8.76 -4.88 -2.42
CA ALA A 136 8.56 -6.32 -2.40
C ALA A 136 9.56 -7.02 -3.34
N LYS A 137 10.10 -8.16 -2.89
CA LYS A 137 11.01 -9.01 -3.65
C LYS A 137 10.47 -10.43 -3.67
N ILE A 138 10.49 -11.04 -4.84
CA ILE A 138 10.21 -12.47 -5.03
C ILE A 138 11.31 -13.09 -5.88
N THR A 139 11.72 -14.31 -5.52
CA THR A 139 12.60 -15.12 -6.36
C THR A 139 11.77 -16.16 -7.08
N ALA A 140 11.58 -16.01 -8.37
CA ALA A 140 10.97 -17.01 -9.23
C ALA A 140 11.98 -18.12 -9.50
N LEU A 141 11.80 -19.29 -8.87
CA LEU A 141 12.73 -20.42 -8.96
C LEU A 141 12.67 -21.07 -10.33
N GLN A 142 13.81 -21.51 -10.85
CA GLN A 142 13.89 -22.28 -12.10
C GLN A 142 13.03 -23.56 -12.03
N ALA A 143 12.99 -24.19 -10.88
CA ALA A 143 12.21 -25.41 -10.63
C ALA A 143 10.71 -25.15 -10.50
N GLY A 144 10.30 -23.87 -10.30
CA GLY A 144 8.90 -23.48 -10.22
C GLY A 144 8.19 -23.50 -11.57
N GLN A 145 6.86 -23.39 -11.53
CA GLN A 145 6.05 -23.35 -12.76
C GLN A 145 6.27 -22.03 -13.52
N PRO A 146 6.03 -21.98 -14.85
CA PRO A 146 6.07 -20.73 -15.61
C PRO A 146 5.16 -19.63 -15.06
N TRP A 147 4.10 -19.99 -14.34
CA TRP A 147 3.11 -19.09 -13.75
C TRP A 147 3.28 -18.93 -12.23
N VAL A 148 4.51 -19.00 -11.74
CA VAL A 148 4.78 -18.65 -10.34
C VAL A 148 4.19 -17.29 -9.98
N GLY A 149 3.57 -17.20 -8.81
CA GLY A 149 2.94 -15.98 -8.36
C GLY A 149 2.92 -15.82 -6.86
N CYS A 150 2.46 -14.65 -6.44
CA CYS A 150 2.07 -14.38 -5.07
C CYS A 150 0.72 -13.66 -5.06
N GLU A 151 -0.04 -13.85 -3.99
CA GLU A 151 -1.37 -13.29 -3.85
C GLU A 151 -1.60 -12.80 -2.42
N THR A 152 -2.36 -11.72 -2.25
CA THR A 152 -2.82 -11.32 -0.93
C THR A 152 -3.77 -12.39 -0.38
N ALA A 153 -3.77 -12.64 0.93
CA ALA A 153 -4.81 -13.48 1.51
C ALA A 153 -6.18 -12.79 1.38
N HIS A 154 -7.25 -13.61 1.26
CA HIS A 154 -8.61 -13.07 1.25
C HIS A 154 -8.90 -12.27 2.52
N GLY A 155 -9.54 -11.11 2.35
CA GLY A 155 -9.86 -10.21 3.45
C GLY A 155 -8.70 -9.34 3.95
N GLU A 156 -7.46 -9.58 3.53
CA GLU A 156 -6.27 -8.84 3.98
C GLU A 156 -6.36 -7.35 3.68
N MET A 157 -6.97 -6.99 2.55
CA MET A 157 -7.17 -5.60 2.16
C MET A 157 -8.29 -4.90 2.97
N GLY A 158 -9.08 -5.64 3.76
CA GLY A 158 -10.18 -5.10 4.58
C GLY A 158 -11.33 -4.48 3.78
N ILE A 159 -11.35 -4.64 2.46
CA ILE A 159 -12.39 -4.16 1.55
C ILE A 159 -12.77 -5.23 0.53
N THR A 160 -13.95 -5.05 -0.04
CA THR A 160 -14.31 -5.64 -1.32
C THR A 160 -14.68 -4.52 -2.28
N TRP A 161 -14.36 -4.68 -3.58
CA TRP A 161 -14.71 -3.67 -4.58
C TRP A 161 -15.15 -4.30 -5.90
N ASP A 162 -15.83 -3.50 -6.70
CA ASP A 162 -16.19 -3.83 -8.08
C ASP A 162 -15.30 -3.04 -9.04
N LEU A 163 -14.97 -3.62 -10.19
CA LEU A 163 -14.32 -2.89 -11.26
C LEU A 163 -15.23 -1.74 -11.73
N SER A 164 -14.63 -0.58 -11.87
CA SER A 164 -15.29 0.65 -12.33
C SER A 164 -14.32 1.48 -13.18
N ALA A 165 -14.82 2.52 -13.81
CA ALA A 165 -13.98 3.43 -14.59
C ALA A 165 -12.87 4.14 -13.80
N SER A 166 -12.94 4.12 -12.46
CA SER A 166 -11.96 4.75 -11.57
C SER A 166 -10.94 3.77 -10.98
N ASN A 167 -11.01 2.48 -11.29
CA ASN A 167 -10.11 1.47 -10.71
C ASN A 167 -9.82 0.28 -11.63
N ALA A 168 -10.21 0.35 -12.90
CA ALA A 168 -10.02 -0.75 -13.86
C ALA A 168 -8.65 -0.74 -14.55
N ILE A 169 -7.87 0.31 -14.39
CA ILE A 169 -6.49 0.39 -14.85
C ILE A 169 -5.59 0.12 -13.65
N ILE A 170 -4.88 -1.01 -13.67
CA ILE A 170 -3.94 -1.36 -12.61
C ILE A 170 -2.54 -1.13 -13.12
N LYS A 171 -1.73 -0.43 -12.34
CA LYS A 171 -0.32 -0.21 -12.64
C LYS A 171 0.54 -0.81 -11.54
N ILE A 172 1.72 -1.29 -11.92
CA ILE A 172 2.72 -1.82 -10.99
C ILE A 172 4.11 -1.41 -11.48
N MET A 173 4.96 -0.99 -10.58
CA MET A 173 6.38 -0.80 -10.88
C MET A 173 7.11 -2.12 -10.69
N VAL A 174 7.94 -2.49 -11.66
CA VAL A 174 8.77 -3.69 -11.61
C VAL A 174 10.22 -3.37 -11.89
N TYR A 175 11.14 -4.07 -11.21
CA TYR A 175 12.56 -4.07 -11.50
C TYR A 175 13.00 -5.51 -11.72
N LYS A 176 13.46 -5.82 -12.92
CA LYS A 176 13.79 -7.18 -13.35
C LYS A 176 15.15 -7.24 -14.04
N THR A 177 15.76 -8.40 -14.04
CA THR A 177 17.03 -8.67 -14.74
C THR A 177 16.81 -9.37 -16.08
N VAL A 178 15.58 -9.78 -16.38
CA VAL A 178 15.17 -10.47 -17.62
C VAL A 178 13.92 -9.83 -18.20
N ILE A 179 13.74 -9.94 -19.50
CA ILE A 179 12.48 -9.61 -20.17
C ILE A 179 11.57 -10.82 -20.11
N SER A 180 10.40 -10.66 -19.48
CA SER A 180 9.35 -11.68 -19.43
C SER A 180 8.02 -11.04 -19.06
N ASP A 181 6.92 -11.78 -19.25
CA ASP A 181 5.60 -11.29 -18.89
C ASP A 181 5.46 -11.11 -17.37
N VAL A 182 4.81 -10.05 -16.97
CA VAL A 182 4.22 -9.86 -15.65
C VAL A 182 2.73 -10.03 -15.78
N GLY A 183 2.09 -10.75 -14.87
CA GLY A 183 0.65 -10.97 -14.87
C GLY A 183 -0.02 -10.34 -13.67
N ILE A 184 -1.23 -9.82 -13.86
CA ILE A 184 -2.14 -9.41 -12.76
C ILE A 184 -3.46 -10.16 -12.94
N LYS A 185 -4.00 -10.63 -11.80
CA LYS A 185 -5.29 -11.30 -11.72
C LYS A 185 -6.04 -10.78 -10.51
N LEU A 186 -7.35 -10.67 -10.62
CA LEU A 186 -8.24 -10.24 -9.54
C LEU A 186 -9.13 -11.40 -9.13
N VAL A 187 -9.37 -11.56 -7.85
CA VAL A 187 -10.12 -12.70 -7.29
C VAL A 187 -11.13 -12.18 -6.28
N ASN A 188 -12.30 -12.82 -6.22
CA ASN A 188 -13.32 -12.55 -5.22
C ASN A 188 -13.25 -13.56 -4.05
N PRO A 189 -13.93 -13.32 -2.91
CA PRO A 189 -13.85 -14.19 -1.73
C PRO A 189 -14.32 -15.64 -1.96
N ALA A 190 -15.08 -15.88 -3.03
CA ALA A 190 -15.51 -17.24 -3.40
C ALA A 190 -14.47 -17.98 -4.29
N GLY A 191 -13.32 -17.34 -4.56
CA GLY A 191 -12.28 -17.88 -5.43
C GLY A 191 -12.57 -17.68 -6.93
N GLY A 192 -13.64 -16.96 -7.26
CA GLY A 192 -13.96 -16.63 -8.66
C GLY A 192 -12.98 -15.61 -9.22
N ALA A 193 -12.41 -15.90 -10.39
CA ALA A 193 -11.40 -15.07 -11.03
C ALA A 193 -11.48 -15.13 -12.55
N GLN A 194 -11.09 -14.04 -13.20
CA GLN A 194 -10.83 -14.02 -14.63
C GLN A 194 -9.39 -14.49 -14.92
N PRO A 195 -9.10 -14.94 -16.15
CA PRO A 195 -7.73 -15.11 -16.58
C PRO A 195 -6.90 -13.84 -16.34
N GLU A 196 -5.65 -14.02 -16.00
CA GLU A 196 -4.70 -12.93 -15.83
C GLU A 196 -4.55 -12.08 -17.10
N ILE A 197 -4.26 -10.79 -16.91
CA ILE A 197 -3.75 -9.93 -17.98
C ILE A 197 -2.23 -9.95 -17.86
N LYS A 198 -1.54 -10.14 -18.99
CA LYS A 198 -0.07 -10.20 -19.06
C LYS A 198 0.49 -9.06 -19.86
N VAL A 199 1.53 -8.43 -19.33
CA VAL A 199 2.28 -7.34 -19.96
C VAL A 199 3.77 -7.60 -19.78
N PRO A 200 4.58 -7.68 -20.85
CA PRO A 200 6.02 -7.85 -20.71
C PRO A 200 6.68 -6.55 -20.24
N ASN A 201 7.73 -6.68 -19.41
CA ASN A 201 8.65 -5.56 -19.22
C ASN A 201 9.49 -5.36 -20.49
N THR A 202 9.96 -4.13 -20.72
CA THR A 202 10.75 -3.75 -21.90
C THR A 202 12.18 -3.39 -21.55
N VAL A 203 12.47 -3.10 -20.29
CA VAL A 203 13.80 -2.79 -19.79
C VAL A 203 14.24 -3.75 -18.70
N ILE A 204 15.56 -3.91 -18.53
CA ILE A 204 16.16 -4.68 -17.44
C ILE A 204 17.06 -3.78 -16.59
N ASN A 205 17.24 -4.16 -15.32
CA ASN A 205 18.08 -3.43 -14.36
C ASN A 205 17.66 -1.96 -14.17
N ALA A 206 16.38 -1.68 -14.39
CA ALA A 206 15.76 -0.38 -14.16
C ALA A 206 14.29 -0.58 -13.78
N TRP A 207 13.71 0.37 -13.05
CA TRP A 207 12.28 0.40 -12.76
C TRP A 207 11.48 0.75 -14.00
N GLU A 208 10.40 0.03 -14.21
CA GLU A 208 9.42 0.24 -15.27
C GLU A 208 8.02 0.16 -14.68
N GLU A 209 7.13 1.08 -15.08
CA GLU A 209 5.70 1.01 -14.74
C GLU A 209 4.96 0.24 -15.84
N LEU A 210 4.34 -0.86 -15.48
CA LEU A 210 3.50 -1.66 -16.36
C LEU A 210 2.03 -1.36 -16.11
N THR A 211 1.23 -1.33 -17.17
CA THR A 211 -0.20 -1.00 -17.13
C THR A 211 -1.05 -2.16 -17.61
N PHE A 212 -2.04 -2.53 -16.78
CA PHE A 212 -2.98 -3.63 -17.02
C PHE A 212 -4.39 -3.07 -17.12
N ASP A 213 -5.02 -3.20 -18.29
CA ASP A 213 -6.34 -2.67 -18.60
C ASP A 213 -7.44 -3.73 -18.41
N PHE A 214 -8.19 -3.60 -17.33
CA PHE A 214 -9.37 -4.40 -17.01
C PHE A 214 -10.70 -3.75 -17.43
N SER A 215 -10.69 -2.63 -18.16
CA SER A 215 -11.89 -1.86 -18.51
C SER A 215 -12.95 -2.69 -19.24
N SER A 216 -12.54 -3.64 -20.07
CA SER A 216 -13.47 -4.52 -20.79
C SER A 216 -14.24 -5.48 -19.88
N ARG A 217 -13.86 -5.59 -18.60
CA ARG A 217 -14.50 -6.46 -17.61
C ARG A 217 -15.50 -5.73 -16.70
N ILE A 218 -15.59 -4.40 -16.82
CA ILE A 218 -16.54 -3.60 -16.02
C ILE A 218 -17.97 -4.01 -16.37
N GLY A 219 -18.74 -4.40 -15.34
CA GLY A 219 -20.18 -4.66 -15.45
C GLY A 219 -20.57 -5.85 -16.34
N ASN A 220 -19.63 -6.68 -16.79
CA ASN A 220 -19.94 -7.81 -17.68
C ASN A 220 -20.35 -9.10 -16.93
N GLY A 221 -20.43 -9.07 -15.59
CA GLY A 221 -20.88 -10.20 -14.76
C GLY A 221 -19.87 -11.36 -14.68
N LEU A 222 -18.62 -11.16 -15.11
CA LEU A 222 -17.59 -12.17 -15.01
C LEU A 222 -17.05 -12.26 -13.57
N ASP A 223 -16.63 -13.48 -13.18
CA ASP A 223 -15.90 -13.68 -11.91
C ASP A 223 -14.63 -12.81 -11.88
N GLY A 224 -14.25 -12.33 -10.71
CA GLY A 224 -13.10 -11.43 -10.56
C GLY A 224 -13.30 -10.01 -11.15
N SER A 225 -14.55 -9.63 -11.45
CA SER A 225 -14.91 -8.26 -11.84
C SER A 225 -15.76 -7.55 -10.80
N THR A 226 -16.35 -8.30 -9.86
CA THR A 226 -17.17 -7.79 -8.78
C THR A 226 -16.81 -8.46 -7.46
N ASN A 227 -17.04 -7.74 -6.36
CA ASN A 227 -16.79 -8.20 -5.00
C ASN A 227 -15.32 -8.70 -4.82
N ILE A 228 -14.37 -8.02 -5.44
CA ILE A 228 -12.95 -8.37 -5.43
C ILE A 228 -12.37 -8.07 -4.04
N ASP A 229 -11.57 -8.96 -3.49
CA ASP A 229 -10.86 -8.77 -2.22
C ASP A 229 -9.40 -9.22 -2.27
N GLN A 230 -8.93 -9.70 -3.42
CA GLN A 230 -7.60 -10.26 -3.58
C GLN A 230 -6.97 -9.81 -4.90
N ILE A 231 -5.69 -9.48 -4.85
CA ILE A 231 -4.83 -9.28 -6.02
C ILE A 231 -3.79 -10.38 -6.10
N VAL A 232 -3.57 -10.88 -7.32
CA VAL A 232 -2.55 -11.88 -7.64
C VAL A 232 -1.54 -11.24 -8.58
N VAL A 233 -0.26 -11.37 -8.25
CA VAL A 233 0.87 -10.89 -9.06
C VAL A 233 1.68 -12.11 -9.53
N PHE A 234 1.88 -12.21 -10.84
CA PHE A 234 2.78 -13.17 -11.47
C PHE A 234 4.01 -12.38 -11.96
N PRO A 235 5.09 -12.34 -11.19
CA PRO A 235 6.19 -11.41 -11.47
C PRO A 235 7.08 -11.82 -12.65
N ASP A 236 7.02 -13.12 -13.04
CA ASP A 236 7.87 -13.69 -14.09
C ASP A 236 7.13 -14.85 -14.78
N PHE A 237 6.16 -14.51 -15.63
CA PHE A 237 5.20 -15.45 -16.23
C PHE A 237 5.75 -16.17 -17.48
N ASN A 238 6.95 -16.71 -17.41
CA ASN A 238 7.54 -17.48 -18.50
C ASN A 238 8.36 -18.67 -17.97
N ALA A 239 8.60 -19.66 -18.80
CA ALA A 239 9.58 -20.70 -18.50
C ALA A 239 10.95 -20.07 -18.36
N ARG A 240 11.69 -20.45 -17.32
CA ARG A 240 12.98 -19.89 -16.99
C ARG A 240 14.10 -20.93 -16.94
N THR A 241 15.32 -20.49 -17.19
CA THR A 241 16.53 -21.35 -17.20
C THR A 241 17.43 -21.11 -15.98
N SER A 242 17.05 -20.17 -15.13
CA SER A 242 17.73 -19.82 -13.88
C SER A 242 16.70 -19.23 -12.91
N ASP A 243 17.06 -19.14 -11.63
CA ASP A 243 16.27 -18.37 -10.68
C ASP A 243 16.30 -16.90 -11.06
N ASN A 244 15.13 -16.26 -11.12
CA ASN A 244 15.00 -14.84 -11.45
C ASN A 244 14.51 -14.06 -10.24
N VAL A 245 15.27 -13.04 -9.84
CA VAL A 245 14.85 -12.10 -8.80
C VAL A 245 14.06 -10.98 -9.45
N VAL A 246 12.86 -10.74 -8.92
CA VAL A 246 11.98 -9.65 -9.35
C VAL A 246 11.64 -8.81 -8.13
N TYR A 247 11.75 -7.49 -8.30
CA TYR A 247 11.22 -6.53 -7.33
C TYR A 247 9.97 -5.89 -7.92
N PHE A 248 8.97 -5.64 -7.09
CA PHE A 248 7.78 -4.91 -7.49
C PHE A 248 7.31 -3.97 -6.40
N ASP A 249 6.59 -2.93 -6.81
CA ASP A 249 6.24 -1.82 -5.93
C ASP A 249 5.10 -0.98 -6.52
N ASN A 250 4.53 -0.08 -5.70
CA ASN A 250 3.59 0.95 -6.13
C ASN A 250 2.45 0.40 -7.01
N VAL A 251 1.74 -0.63 -6.52
CA VAL A 251 0.54 -1.11 -7.21
C VAL A 251 -0.57 -0.09 -7.01
N THR A 252 -1.10 0.45 -8.09
CA THR A 252 -2.14 1.49 -8.09
C THR A 252 -3.33 1.10 -8.93
N PHE A 253 -4.50 1.65 -8.57
CA PHE A 253 -5.78 1.44 -9.25
C PHE A 253 -6.29 2.78 -9.77
N GLN A 254 -6.63 2.86 -11.06
CA GLN A 254 -7.06 4.08 -11.75
C GLN A 254 -8.26 3.82 -12.64
#